data_0507b1c8e5eb982b0ad3f6629158a3c1
#
_entry.id   0507b1c8e5eb982b0ad3f6629158a3c1
#
_cell.length_a   1.000
_cell.length_b   1.000
_cell.length_c   1.000
_cell.angle_alpha   90.00
_cell.angle_beta   90.00
_cell.angle_gamma   90.00
#
_symmetry.space_group_name_H-M   'P 1'
#
loop_
_entity.id
_entity.type
_entity.pdbx_description
1 polymer ?
#
loop_
_entity_poly.entity_id
_entity_poly.type
_entity_poly.pdbx_seq_one_letter_code
_entity_poly.pdbx_strand_id
1 'polypeptide(L)'
;MLLWAAVGCLVSTAGYAQKIKGSDTCLPLTQQEAENYMARHPESRVTVTGGGSGVGISALQEGTTDIAMASRKIKFDERAKLVEKGKKPKEVVIAYDALAVVLHPSNPVTALTREQLEGIFTGKITNWKEVGGANLKIVAYSRETSSGTYEFFKESVLKNKNYKSGILSMPATGAIIQSVSQTPGAIGYVGLAYLNRDVKAAHVSYDGGRRYVEPSLAHAKDKTYPIVRPLFYYYEAANEAKVKPFIDYILSDEGQATVKKTGYIPVR
;
A
#
# COMPACT_ATOMS: atom_id res chain seq x y z
N MET A 1 -51.54 -44.97 10.76
CA MET A 1 -50.84 -43.92 9.96
C MET A 1 -50.04 -43.06 10.93
N LEU A 2 -48.77 -43.33 11.05
CA LEU A 2 -47.85 -42.48 11.81
C LEU A 2 -47.17 -41.48 10.88
N LEU A 3 -47.41 -40.18 11.04
CA LEU A 3 -46.68 -39.12 10.37
C LEU A 3 -45.33 -38.93 11.07
N TRP A 4 -44.24 -39.18 10.38
CA TRP A 4 -42.91 -38.77 10.80
C TRP A 4 -42.68 -37.30 10.35
N ALA A 5 -42.63 -36.39 11.29
CA ALA A 5 -42.18 -35.02 11.05
C ALA A 5 -40.66 -34.98 11.04
N ALA A 6 -40.06 -34.80 9.85
CA ALA A 6 -38.65 -34.57 9.70
C ALA A 6 -38.34 -33.13 10.16
N VAL A 7 -37.75 -33.00 11.34
CA VAL A 7 -37.18 -31.72 11.81
C VAL A 7 -35.85 -31.52 11.07
N GLY A 8 -35.89 -30.71 10.03
CA GLY A 8 -34.65 -30.24 9.37
C GLY A 8 -33.88 -29.30 10.31
N CYS A 9 -32.74 -29.77 10.85
CA CYS A 9 -31.78 -28.91 11.52
C CYS A 9 -31.20 -27.93 10.49
N LEU A 10 -31.68 -26.69 10.50
CA LEU A 10 -31.00 -25.56 9.88
C LEU A 10 -29.70 -25.32 10.65
N VAL A 11 -28.60 -25.87 10.15
CA VAL A 11 -27.26 -25.51 10.59
C VAL A 11 -27.03 -24.07 10.15
N SER A 12 -27.28 -23.14 11.07
CA SER A 12 -26.94 -21.73 10.89
C SER A 12 -25.41 -21.64 10.88
N THR A 13 -24.81 -21.58 9.69
CA THR A 13 -23.39 -21.26 9.56
C THR A 13 -23.22 -19.81 10.01
N ALA A 14 -22.73 -19.63 11.24
CA ALA A 14 -22.41 -18.32 11.75
C ALA A 14 -21.32 -17.71 10.86
N GLY A 15 -21.72 -16.84 9.92
CA GLY A 15 -20.81 -16.10 9.08
C GLY A 15 -19.91 -15.22 9.93
N TYR A 16 -18.60 -15.41 9.82
CA TYR A 16 -17.63 -14.61 10.57
C TYR A 16 -17.50 -13.22 9.94
N ALA A 17 -17.93 -12.21 10.68
CA ALA A 17 -17.62 -10.83 10.31
C ALA A 17 -16.12 -10.56 10.53
N GLN A 18 -15.41 -10.18 9.48
CA GLN A 18 -13.99 -9.83 9.52
C GLN A 18 -13.80 -8.34 9.28
N LYS A 19 -12.97 -7.72 10.07
CA LYS A 19 -12.60 -6.31 9.94
C LYS A 19 -11.14 -6.21 9.52
N ILE A 20 -10.90 -5.52 8.41
CA ILE A 20 -9.58 -5.28 7.85
C ILE A 20 -9.33 -3.78 7.80
N LYS A 21 -8.20 -3.33 8.36
CA LYS A 21 -7.89 -1.90 8.43
C LYS A 21 -6.43 -1.62 8.18
N GLY A 22 -6.11 -0.48 7.55
CA GLY A 22 -4.71 -0.05 7.47
C GLY A 22 -4.32 0.65 6.19
N SER A 23 -3.32 0.14 5.50
CA SER A 23 -2.64 0.78 4.38
C SER A 23 -3.58 1.14 3.22
N ASP A 24 -3.60 2.42 2.85
CA ASP A 24 -4.32 2.86 1.64
C ASP A 24 -3.70 2.25 0.37
N THR A 25 -2.42 1.93 0.39
CA THR A 25 -1.78 1.21 -0.73
C THR A 25 -2.41 -0.16 -0.95
N CYS A 26 -2.76 -0.89 0.11
CA CYS A 26 -3.39 -2.20 0.01
C CYS A 26 -4.90 -2.12 -0.28
N LEU A 27 -5.51 -0.96 -0.05
CA LEU A 27 -6.97 -0.79 -0.03
C LEU A 27 -7.65 -1.29 -1.31
N PRO A 28 -7.26 -0.88 -2.54
CA PRO A 28 -7.94 -1.34 -3.77
C PRO A 28 -7.87 -2.86 -3.95
N LEU A 29 -6.70 -3.46 -3.70
CA LEU A 29 -6.52 -4.91 -3.76
C LEU A 29 -7.41 -5.60 -2.75
N THR A 30 -7.32 -5.19 -1.47
CA THR A 30 -8.05 -5.85 -0.39
C THR A 30 -9.56 -5.73 -0.54
N GLN A 31 -10.06 -4.59 -1.05
CA GLN A 31 -11.48 -4.43 -1.37
C GLN A 31 -11.93 -5.39 -2.46
N GLN A 32 -11.19 -5.47 -3.57
CA GLN A 32 -11.54 -6.38 -4.67
C GLN A 32 -11.50 -7.86 -4.22
N GLU A 33 -10.50 -8.24 -3.41
CA GLU A 33 -10.42 -9.59 -2.84
C GLU A 33 -11.58 -9.87 -1.90
N ALA A 34 -11.97 -8.91 -1.06
CA ALA A 34 -13.10 -9.05 -0.15
C ALA A 34 -14.43 -9.21 -0.91
N GLU A 35 -14.64 -8.44 -1.98
CA GLU A 35 -15.81 -8.56 -2.86
C GLU A 35 -15.86 -9.93 -3.53
N ASN A 36 -14.76 -10.37 -4.13
CA ASN A 36 -14.68 -11.67 -4.79
C ASN A 36 -14.91 -12.82 -3.79
N TYR A 37 -14.30 -12.72 -2.60
CA TYR A 37 -14.46 -13.70 -1.53
C TYR A 37 -15.92 -13.79 -1.04
N MET A 38 -16.56 -12.66 -0.76
CA MET A 38 -17.97 -12.62 -0.32
C MET A 38 -18.94 -13.10 -1.39
N ALA A 39 -18.62 -12.90 -2.67
CA ALA A 39 -19.43 -13.44 -3.76
C ALA A 39 -19.46 -14.97 -3.77
N ARG A 40 -18.40 -15.64 -3.30
CA ARG A 40 -18.29 -17.11 -3.19
C ARG A 40 -18.73 -17.64 -1.83
N HIS A 41 -18.68 -16.80 -0.81
CA HIS A 41 -19.00 -17.10 0.58
C HIS A 41 -20.06 -16.11 1.08
N PRO A 42 -21.35 -16.27 0.65
CA PRO A 42 -22.42 -15.33 0.97
C PRO A 42 -22.68 -15.15 2.46
N GLU A 43 -22.29 -16.14 3.28
CA GLU A 43 -22.36 -16.11 4.73
C GLU A 43 -21.29 -15.21 5.36
N SER A 44 -20.20 -14.93 4.66
CA SER A 44 -19.09 -14.12 5.15
C SER A 44 -19.39 -12.62 5.05
N ARG A 45 -18.83 -11.86 5.97
CA ARG A 45 -18.89 -10.39 5.98
C ARG A 45 -17.49 -9.84 6.20
N VAL A 46 -16.91 -9.22 5.16
CA VAL A 46 -15.58 -8.60 5.21
C VAL A 46 -15.73 -7.10 5.03
N THR A 47 -15.23 -6.32 5.99
CA THR A 47 -15.19 -4.86 5.89
C THR A 47 -13.76 -4.39 5.78
N VAL A 48 -13.47 -3.49 4.83
CA VAL A 48 -12.12 -3.00 4.54
C VAL A 48 -12.09 -1.49 4.67
N THR A 49 -11.17 -0.97 5.49
CA THR A 49 -11.00 0.48 5.70
C THR A 49 -9.54 0.88 5.62
N GLY A 50 -9.26 2.03 4.98
CA GLY A 50 -7.93 2.63 4.89
C GLY A 50 -7.50 3.37 6.17
N GLY A 51 -6.58 4.33 6.00
CA GLY A 51 -6.10 5.24 7.05
C GLY A 51 -4.61 5.11 7.36
N GLY A 52 -3.88 4.26 6.63
CA GLY A 52 -2.44 4.07 6.77
C GLY A 52 -2.04 2.85 7.59
N SER A 53 -0.82 2.34 7.33
CA SER A 53 -0.29 1.12 7.96
C SER A 53 -0.22 1.23 9.49
N GLY A 54 0.19 2.39 10.01
CA GLY A 54 0.26 2.62 11.46
C GLY A 54 -1.10 2.56 12.14
N VAL A 55 -2.14 3.09 11.48
CA VAL A 55 -3.52 3.04 11.98
C VAL A 55 -4.03 1.59 12.04
N GLY A 56 -3.75 0.78 11.00
CA GLY A 56 -4.10 -0.64 10.99
C GLY A 56 -3.41 -1.42 12.11
N ILE A 57 -2.10 -1.20 12.30
CA ILE A 57 -1.32 -1.87 13.34
C ILE A 57 -1.81 -1.45 14.74
N SER A 58 -2.11 -0.15 14.97
CA SER A 58 -2.71 0.30 16.22
C SER A 58 -4.07 -0.34 16.46
N ALA A 59 -4.93 -0.44 15.44
CA ALA A 59 -6.22 -1.11 15.55
C ALA A 59 -6.07 -2.60 15.91
N LEU A 60 -5.03 -3.28 15.38
CA LEU A 60 -4.69 -4.66 15.76
C LEU A 60 -4.23 -4.76 17.22
N GLN A 61 -3.40 -3.81 17.69
CA GLN A 61 -2.97 -3.73 19.08
C GLN A 61 -4.17 -3.58 20.04
N GLU A 62 -5.19 -2.84 19.64
CA GLU A 62 -6.40 -2.59 20.43
C GLU A 62 -7.50 -3.64 20.24
N GLY A 63 -7.31 -4.59 19.29
CA GLY A 63 -8.30 -5.64 19.01
C GLY A 63 -9.55 -5.12 18.29
N THR A 64 -9.49 -3.95 17.65
CA THR A 64 -10.62 -3.35 16.90
C THR A 64 -10.64 -3.76 15.43
N THR A 65 -9.58 -4.43 14.95
CA THR A 65 -9.50 -5.07 13.63
C THR A 65 -8.99 -6.50 13.77
N ASP A 66 -9.37 -7.37 12.84
CA ASP A 66 -8.89 -8.77 12.80
C ASP A 66 -7.59 -8.89 11.99
N ILE A 67 -7.48 -8.08 10.91
CA ILE A 67 -6.31 -8.02 10.04
C ILE A 67 -5.89 -6.56 9.88
N ALA A 68 -4.61 -6.28 10.13
CA ALA A 68 -3.98 -5.02 9.78
C ALA A 68 -3.27 -5.16 8.44
N MET A 69 -3.67 -4.37 7.42
CA MET A 69 -2.96 -4.29 6.15
C MET A 69 -1.87 -3.23 6.19
N ALA A 70 -0.68 -3.56 5.72
CA ALA A 70 0.47 -2.67 5.78
C ALA A 70 1.32 -2.72 4.51
N SER A 71 1.87 -1.57 4.12
CA SER A 71 2.80 -1.40 3.00
C SER A 71 4.23 -1.12 3.48
N ARG A 72 4.54 -1.55 4.68
CA ARG A 72 5.85 -1.63 5.32
C ARG A 72 5.86 -2.74 6.36
N LYS A 73 7.04 -3.16 6.77
CA LYS A 73 7.14 -4.06 7.93
C LYS A 73 6.62 -3.37 9.20
N ILE A 74 6.07 -4.19 10.11
CA ILE A 74 5.76 -3.76 11.47
C ILE A 74 7.05 -3.30 12.15
N LYS A 75 7.03 -2.15 12.84
CA LYS A 75 8.18 -1.62 13.56
C LYS A 75 8.44 -2.45 14.84
N PHE A 76 9.66 -2.37 15.34
CA PHE A 76 10.04 -3.09 16.56
C PHE A 76 9.16 -2.71 17.75
N ASP A 77 8.96 -1.41 17.98
CA ASP A 77 8.12 -0.89 19.06
C ASP A 77 6.63 -1.25 18.90
N GLU A 78 6.13 -1.27 17.66
CA GLU A 78 4.75 -1.70 17.37
C GLU A 78 4.56 -3.20 17.68
N ARG A 79 5.55 -4.03 17.33
CA ARG A 79 5.54 -5.46 17.64
C ARG A 79 5.66 -5.69 19.16
N ALA A 80 6.56 -4.94 19.83
CA ALA A 80 6.74 -5.04 21.28
C ALA A 80 5.42 -4.74 22.03
N LYS A 81 4.71 -3.68 21.65
CA LYS A 81 3.40 -3.34 22.22
C LYS A 81 2.34 -4.44 22.06
N LEU A 82 2.36 -5.17 20.92
CA LEU A 82 1.48 -6.33 20.74
C LEU A 82 1.85 -7.44 21.73
N VAL A 83 3.12 -7.75 21.87
CA VAL A 83 3.62 -8.80 22.77
C VAL A 83 3.35 -8.45 24.24
N GLU A 84 3.53 -7.19 24.67
CA GLU A 84 3.20 -6.69 25.99
C GLU A 84 1.71 -6.89 26.34
N LYS A 85 0.84 -6.78 25.33
CA LYS A 85 -0.61 -7.08 25.46
C LYS A 85 -0.94 -8.58 25.34
N GLY A 86 0.05 -9.46 25.39
CA GLY A 86 -0.10 -10.92 25.26
C GLY A 86 -0.45 -11.42 23.87
N LYS A 87 -0.36 -10.57 22.85
CA LYS A 87 -0.68 -10.90 21.45
C LYS A 87 0.56 -11.44 20.71
N LYS A 88 0.33 -12.42 19.84
CA LYS A 88 1.38 -13.02 18.99
C LYS A 88 1.11 -12.63 17.52
N PRO A 89 1.72 -11.54 16.99
CA PRO A 89 1.46 -11.12 15.63
C PRO A 89 2.04 -12.09 14.61
N LYS A 90 1.21 -12.54 13.70
CA LYS A 90 1.56 -13.29 12.48
C LYS A 90 1.68 -12.31 11.32
N GLU A 91 2.60 -12.60 10.40
CA GLU A 91 2.89 -11.80 9.21
C GLU A 91 2.68 -12.65 7.97
N VAL A 92 1.97 -12.11 6.99
CA VAL A 92 1.77 -12.74 5.68
C VAL A 92 2.05 -11.71 4.60
N VAL A 93 2.91 -12.04 3.63
CA VAL A 93 3.09 -11.26 2.40
C VAL A 93 2.01 -11.66 1.43
N ILE A 94 1.18 -10.71 1.00
CA ILE A 94 0.03 -10.95 0.10
C ILE A 94 0.31 -10.56 -1.35
N ALA A 95 1.20 -9.60 -1.57
CA ALA A 95 1.57 -9.07 -2.89
C ALA A 95 2.87 -8.27 -2.77
N TYR A 96 3.42 -7.84 -3.92
CA TYR A 96 4.42 -6.79 -3.98
C TYR A 96 3.86 -5.56 -4.71
N ASP A 97 4.37 -4.39 -4.36
CA ASP A 97 4.02 -3.09 -4.95
C ASP A 97 5.27 -2.35 -5.40
N ALA A 98 5.20 -1.69 -6.55
CA ALA A 98 6.21 -0.74 -6.98
C ALA A 98 5.73 0.69 -6.67
N LEU A 99 6.62 1.51 -6.12
CA LEU A 99 6.30 2.88 -5.79
C LEU A 99 6.73 3.80 -6.93
N ALA A 100 5.76 4.40 -7.62
CA ALA A 100 6.00 5.34 -8.71
C ALA A 100 6.15 6.77 -8.18
N VAL A 101 7.14 7.49 -8.69
CA VAL A 101 7.25 8.95 -8.54
C VAL A 101 6.37 9.60 -9.60
N VAL A 102 5.47 10.50 -9.19
CA VAL A 102 4.49 11.13 -10.06
C VAL A 102 4.71 12.64 -10.16
N LEU A 103 4.57 13.16 -11.36
CA LEU A 103 4.73 14.56 -11.74
C LEU A 103 3.45 15.06 -12.41
N HIS A 104 3.25 16.39 -12.39
CA HIS A 104 2.22 17.00 -13.23
C HIS A 104 2.49 16.70 -14.72
N PRO A 105 1.48 16.42 -15.55
CA PRO A 105 1.68 16.03 -16.96
C PRO A 105 2.48 17.05 -17.80
N SER A 106 2.33 18.35 -17.53
CA SER A 106 3.07 19.41 -18.24
C SER A 106 4.53 19.58 -17.83
N ASN A 107 4.99 18.88 -16.78
CA ASN A 107 6.40 18.97 -16.37
C ASN A 107 7.30 18.34 -17.42
N PRO A 108 8.32 19.04 -17.99
CA PRO A 108 9.20 18.47 -19.01
C PRO A 108 10.14 17.38 -18.47
N VAL A 109 10.39 17.33 -17.16
CA VAL A 109 11.25 16.30 -16.55
C VAL A 109 10.58 14.93 -16.67
N THR A 110 11.33 13.95 -17.16
CA THR A 110 10.85 12.56 -17.35
C THR A 110 11.59 11.55 -16.50
N ALA A 111 12.74 11.93 -15.94
CA ALA A 111 13.61 11.01 -15.22
C ALA A 111 14.34 11.73 -14.07
N LEU A 112 14.53 11.04 -12.96
CA LEU A 112 15.21 11.55 -11.76
C LEU A 112 16.10 10.48 -11.15
N THR A 113 17.27 10.89 -10.65
CA THR A 113 18.09 9.98 -9.83
C THR A 113 17.54 9.92 -8.40
N ARG A 114 17.93 8.88 -7.67
CA ARG A 114 17.61 8.76 -6.24
C ARG A 114 18.09 10.01 -5.46
N GLU A 115 19.30 10.51 -5.78
CA GLU A 115 19.91 11.68 -5.13
C GLU A 115 19.10 12.95 -5.41
N GLN A 116 18.60 13.12 -6.62
CA GLN A 116 17.70 14.23 -6.97
C GLN A 116 16.38 14.13 -6.23
N LEU A 117 15.78 12.93 -6.15
CA LEU A 117 14.58 12.69 -5.33
C LEU A 117 14.83 13.02 -3.85
N GLU A 118 15.95 12.53 -3.29
CA GLU A 118 16.35 12.88 -1.93
C GLU A 118 16.47 14.41 -1.77
N GLY A 119 17.16 15.08 -2.69
CA GLY A 119 17.35 16.53 -2.66
C GLY A 119 16.02 17.30 -2.69
N ILE A 120 15.08 16.87 -3.52
CA ILE A 120 13.74 17.48 -3.64
C ILE A 120 12.95 17.32 -2.34
N PHE A 121 12.81 16.10 -1.85
CA PHE A 121 11.98 15.82 -0.67
C PHE A 121 12.60 16.25 0.65
N THR A 122 13.91 16.44 0.72
CA THR A 122 14.61 17.06 1.87
C THR A 122 14.71 18.59 1.77
N GLY A 123 14.34 19.18 0.62
CA GLY A 123 14.33 20.62 0.40
C GLY A 123 15.67 21.24 -0.02
N LYS A 124 16.66 20.42 -0.41
CA LYS A 124 17.92 20.88 -0.98
C LYS A 124 17.77 21.36 -2.44
N ILE A 125 16.87 20.72 -3.19
CA ILE A 125 16.48 21.06 -4.56
C ILE A 125 15.07 21.64 -4.47
N THR A 126 14.88 22.87 -4.90
CA THR A 126 13.62 23.62 -4.73
C THR A 126 13.01 24.13 -6.04
N ASN A 127 13.75 24.06 -7.12
CA ASN A 127 13.35 24.51 -8.44
C ASN A 127 13.64 23.43 -9.48
N TRP A 128 12.69 23.21 -10.39
CA TRP A 128 12.83 22.21 -11.44
C TRP A 128 14.02 22.46 -12.39
N LYS A 129 14.48 23.71 -12.57
CA LYS A 129 15.68 24.04 -13.33
C LYS A 129 16.94 23.35 -12.82
N GLU A 130 17.01 23.03 -11.53
CA GLU A 130 18.15 22.35 -10.90
C GLU A 130 18.29 20.89 -11.32
N VAL A 131 17.24 20.34 -11.92
CA VAL A 131 17.19 18.95 -12.42
C VAL A 131 16.81 18.88 -13.92
N GLY A 132 17.10 19.96 -14.67
CA GLY A 132 16.90 20.01 -16.11
C GLY A 132 15.48 20.36 -16.57
N GLY A 133 14.62 20.79 -15.66
CA GLY A 133 13.27 21.25 -15.95
C GLY A 133 13.15 22.77 -16.18
N ALA A 134 11.91 23.25 -16.21
CA ALA A 134 11.59 24.65 -16.33
C ALA A 134 11.97 25.45 -15.05
N ASN A 135 12.12 26.77 -15.16
CA ASN A 135 12.29 27.65 -14.00
C ASN A 135 10.95 27.74 -13.22
N LEU A 136 10.65 26.70 -12.47
CA LEU A 136 9.40 26.55 -11.73
C LEU A 136 9.69 25.96 -10.35
N LYS A 137 9.09 26.55 -9.31
CA LYS A 137 9.22 26.05 -7.92
C LYS A 137 8.65 24.63 -7.79
N ILE A 138 9.38 23.76 -7.10
CA ILE A 138 8.92 22.41 -6.79
C ILE A 138 7.93 22.43 -5.62
N VAL A 139 6.77 21.80 -5.83
CA VAL A 139 5.75 21.55 -4.80
C VAL A 139 5.73 20.06 -4.49
N ALA A 140 6.42 19.68 -3.41
CA ALA A 140 6.51 18.28 -3.03
C ALA A 140 5.37 17.87 -2.10
N TYR A 141 4.64 16.83 -2.49
CA TYR A 141 3.59 16.19 -1.70
C TYR A 141 4.08 14.89 -1.11
N SER A 142 3.83 14.70 0.18
CA SER A 142 4.12 13.49 0.94
C SER A 142 2.83 12.89 1.48
N ARG A 143 2.91 11.70 2.04
CA ARG A 143 1.84 11.11 2.83
C ARG A 143 2.02 11.49 4.31
N GLU A 144 0.97 11.34 5.10
CA GLU A 144 1.03 11.46 6.56
C GLU A 144 1.95 10.41 7.19
N THR A 145 2.44 10.68 8.39
CA THR A 145 3.38 9.82 9.12
C THR A 145 2.81 8.45 9.50
N SER A 146 1.48 8.31 9.56
CA SER A 146 0.79 7.01 9.75
C SER A 146 0.89 6.11 8.51
N SER A 147 1.22 6.68 7.34
CA SER A 147 1.32 5.95 6.08
C SER A 147 2.56 5.07 6.02
N GLY A 148 2.38 3.79 5.71
CA GLY A 148 3.50 2.90 5.38
C GLY A 148 4.28 3.33 4.15
N THR A 149 3.64 4.04 3.21
CA THR A 149 4.29 4.59 2.02
C THR A 149 5.21 5.77 2.36
N TYR A 150 4.82 6.62 3.32
CA TYR A 150 5.69 7.66 3.86
C TYR A 150 6.99 7.06 4.43
N GLU A 151 6.85 6.07 5.30
CA GLU A 151 8.00 5.43 5.95
C GLU A 151 8.89 4.71 4.95
N PHE A 152 8.30 3.93 4.04
CA PHE A 152 9.06 3.20 3.02
C PHE A 152 9.81 4.15 2.08
N PHE A 153 9.21 5.25 1.64
CA PHE A 153 9.89 6.25 0.81
C PHE A 153 11.03 6.93 1.58
N LYS A 154 10.80 7.24 2.86
CA LYS A 154 11.84 7.80 3.74
C LYS A 154 13.04 6.85 3.86
N GLU A 155 12.79 5.56 4.05
CA GLU A 155 13.84 4.55 4.19
C GLU A 155 14.56 4.30 2.85
N SER A 156 13.82 3.99 1.80
CA SER A 156 14.38 3.51 0.54
C SER A 156 14.97 4.63 -0.34
N VAL A 157 14.32 5.79 -0.39
CA VAL A 157 14.69 6.91 -1.26
C VAL A 157 15.49 7.96 -0.51
N LEU A 158 15.01 8.41 0.67
CA LEU A 158 15.66 9.46 1.45
C LEU A 158 16.78 8.95 2.36
N LYS A 159 17.01 7.63 2.43
CA LYS A 159 18.03 7.03 3.31
C LYS A 159 17.87 7.49 4.76
N ASN A 160 16.64 7.45 5.26
CA ASN A 160 16.22 7.87 6.60
C ASN A 160 16.38 9.37 6.91
N LYS A 161 16.74 10.20 5.92
CA LYS A 161 16.73 11.66 6.12
C LYS A 161 15.31 12.15 6.30
N ASN A 162 15.15 13.24 7.04
CA ASN A 162 13.84 13.83 7.26
C ASN A 162 13.36 14.56 6.00
N TYR A 163 12.07 14.51 5.75
CA TYR A 163 11.43 15.37 4.77
C TYR A 163 11.65 16.83 5.15
N LYS A 164 11.61 17.72 4.17
CA LYS A 164 11.69 19.18 4.40
C LYS A 164 10.60 19.63 5.36
N SER A 165 10.92 20.62 6.18
CA SER A 165 9.91 21.29 7.01
C SER A 165 8.80 21.89 6.14
N GLY A 166 7.53 21.73 6.57
CA GLY A 166 6.38 22.25 5.85
C GLY A 166 6.08 21.51 4.53
N ILE A 167 6.53 20.24 4.37
CA ILE A 167 6.07 19.43 3.24
C ILE A 167 4.56 19.23 3.29
N LEU A 168 3.90 19.29 2.15
CA LEU A 168 2.45 19.10 2.06
C LEU A 168 2.10 17.63 2.25
N SER A 169 1.45 17.33 3.36
CA SER A 169 1.06 15.95 3.72
C SER A 169 -0.37 15.65 3.29
N MET A 170 -0.55 14.53 2.58
CA MET A 170 -1.86 14.08 2.08
C MET A 170 -2.34 12.83 2.86
N PRO A 171 -3.62 12.79 3.25
CA PRO A 171 -4.16 11.70 4.08
C PRO A 171 -4.28 10.38 3.34
N ALA A 172 -4.48 10.40 2.02
CA ALA A 172 -4.71 9.21 1.20
C ALA A 172 -3.90 9.22 -0.09
N THR A 173 -3.70 8.04 -0.70
CA THR A 173 -2.95 7.93 -1.96
C THR A 173 -3.65 8.66 -3.11
N GLY A 174 -4.98 8.58 -3.20
CA GLY A 174 -5.76 9.31 -4.21
C GLY A 174 -5.62 10.83 -4.11
N ALA A 175 -5.43 11.37 -2.89
CA ALA A 175 -5.20 12.80 -2.68
C ALA A 175 -3.85 13.25 -3.25
N ILE A 176 -2.81 12.39 -3.27
CA ILE A 176 -1.54 12.68 -3.96
C ILE A 176 -1.80 12.85 -5.47
N ILE A 177 -2.51 11.90 -6.09
CA ILE A 177 -2.83 11.97 -7.53
C ILE A 177 -3.56 13.27 -7.85
N GLN A 178 -4.62 13.59 -7.10
CA GLN A 178 -5.40 14.80 -7.30
C GLN A 178 -4.54 16.06 -7.14
N SER A 179 -3.73 16.17 -6.09
CA SER A 179 -2.89 17.33 -5.85
C SER A 179 -1.82 17.51 -6.93
N VAL A 180 -1.20 16.42 -7.37
CA VAL A 180 -0.17 16.44 -8.42
C VAL A 180 -0.78 16.80 -9.77
N SER A 181 -1.97 16.29 -10.12
CA SER A 181 -2.63 16.56 -11.39
C SER A 181 -3.08 18.05 -11.54
N GLN A 182 -3.29 18.74 -10.43
CA GLN A 182 -3.78 20.13 -10.41
C GLN A 182 -2.66 21.17 -10.23
N THR A 183 -1.42 20.75 -9.95
CA THR A 183 -0.34 21.69 -9.60
C THR A 183 0.86 21.52 -10.55
N PRO A 184 1.11 22.43 -11.50
CA PRO A 184 2.16 22.28 -12.53
C PRO A 184 3.56 21.99 -12.00
N GLY A 185 3.95 22.54 -10.84
CA GLY A 185 5.26 22.28 -10.21
C GLY A 185 5.29 21.07 -9.28
N ALA A 186 4.24 20.26 -9.24
CA ALA A 186 4.09 19.19 -8.26
C ALA A 186 4.94 17.96 -8.55
N ILE A 187 5.33 17.31 -7.44
CA ILE A 187 5.89 15.95 -7.37
C ILE A 187 5.29 15.22 -6.18
N GLY A 188 5.02 13.95 -6.34
CA GLY A 188 4.55 13.04 -5.28
C GLY A 188 5.02 11.61 -5.53
N TYR A 189 4.51 10.68 -4.73
CA TYR A 189 4.78 9.25 -4.91
C TYR A 189 3.57 8.41 -4.50
N VAL A 190 3.29 7.38 -5.28
CA VAL A 190 2.12 6.50 -5.11
C VAL A 190 2.47 5.06 -5.45
N GLY A 191 1.71 4.08 -4.95
CA GLY A 191 1.77 2.72 -5.46
C GLY A 191 1.38 2.65 -6.95
N LEU A 192 2.03 1.77 -7.70
CA LEU A 192 1.86 1.63 -9.15
C LEU A 192 0.39 1.43 -9.56
N ALA A 193 -0.37 0.70 -8.76
CA ALA A 193 -1.80 0.46 -8.99
C ALA A 193 -2.68 1.72 -8.98
N TYR A 194 -2.17 2.85 -8.49
CA TYR A 194 -2.87 4.15 -8.48
C TYR A 194 -2.54 5.02 -9.69
N LEU A 195 -1.58 4.63 -10.54
CA LEU A 195 -1.26 5.42 -11.73
C LEU A 195 -2.47 5.50 -12.68
N ASN A 196 -2.72 6.71 -13.12
CA ASN A 196 -3.74 7.02 -14.12
C ASN A 196 -3.23 8.08 -15.11
N ARG A 197 -4.09 8.53 -16.03
CA ARG A 197 -3.74 9.50 -17.07
C ARG A 197 -3.60 10.94 -16.58
N ASP A 198 -3.98 11.21 -15.33
CA ASP A 198 -3.96 12.56 -14.76
C ASP A 198 -2.57 12.98 -14.28
N VAL A 199 -1.64 12.03 -14.16
CA VAL A 199 -0.26 12.26 -13.73
C VAL A 199 0.74 11.57 -14.65
N LYS A 200 1.97 12.05 -14.65
CA LYS A 200 3.09 11.45 -15.36
C LYS A 200 4.02 10.73 -14.39
N ALA A 201 4.33 9.47 -14.65
CA ALA A 201 5.34 8.73 -13.89
C ALA A 201 6.75 9.08 -14.37
N ALA A 202 7.66 9.36 -13.44
CA ALA A 202 9.08 9.56 -13.73
C ALA A 202 9.84 8.24 -13.75
N HIS A 203 10.79 8.11 -14.67
CA HIS A 203 11.79 7.04 -14.61
C HIS A 203 12.77 7.32 -13.47
N VAL A 204 13.27 6.29 -12.83
CA VAL A 204 14.15 6.44 -11.65
C VAL A 204 15.47 5.71 -11.87
N SER A 205 16.57 6.37 -11.45
CA SER A 205 17.89 5.78 -11.43
C SER A 205 18.43 5.65 -10.00
N TYR A 206 19.01 4.50 -9.69
CA TYR A 206 19.69 4.22 -8.41
C TYR A 206 21.20 3.97 -8.57
N ASP A 207 21.72 4.22 -9.76
CA ASP A 207 23.12 4.02 -10.12
C ASP A 207 23.81 5.32 -10.60
N GLY A 208 23.33 6.46 -10.12
CA GLY A 208 23.90 7.77 -10.43
C GLY A 208 23.57 8.28 -11.84
N GLY A 209 22.45 7.86 -12.41
CA GLY A 209 21.99 8.33 -13.72
C GLY A 209 22.50 7.48 -14.90
N ARG A 210 23.13 6.35 -14.67
CA ARG A 210 23.58 5.46 -15.75
C ARG A 210 22.44 4.71 -16.41
N ARG A 211 21.42 4.30 -15.62
CA ARG A 211 20.20 3.64 -16.10
C ARG A 211 18.98 4.24 -15.43
N TYR A 212 18.02 4.66 -16.24
CA TYR A 212 16.71 5.11 -15.77
C TYR A 212 15.67 4.05 -16.13
N VAL A 213 14.88 3.62 -15.13
CA VAL A 213 13.88 2.56 -15.28
C VAL A 213 12.50 3.14 -15.01
N GLU A 214 11.54 2.87 -15.88
CA GLU A 214 10.16 3.24 -15.68
C GLU A 214 9.48 2.37 -14.61
N PRO A 215 8.54 2.91 -13.81
CA PRO A 215 7.73 2.11 -12.92
C PRO A 215 6.70 1.30 -13.73
N SER A 216 6.94 0.00 -13.84
CA SER A 216 6.03 -0.93 -14.50
C SER A 216 5.99 -2.27 -13.76
N LEU A 217 4.91 -3.05 -13.95
CA LEU A 217 4.80 -4.39 -13.38
C LEU A 217 5.92 -5.31 -13.88
N ALA A 218 6.33 -5.17 -15.13
CA ALA A 218 7.41 -5.96 -15.72
C ALA A 218 8.75 -5.67 -15.01
N HIS A 219 9.13 -4.39 -14.93
CA HIS A 219 10.38 -3.98 -14.29
C HIS A 219 10.38 -4.19 -12.76
N ALA A 220 9.21 -4.17 -12.13
CA ALA A 220 9.10 -4.51 -10.72
C ALA A 220 9.26 -6.03 -10.48
N LYS A 221 8.70 -6.85 -11.36
CA LYS A 221 8.79 -8.32 -11.30
C LYS A 221 10.21 -8.83 -11.56
N ASP A 222 10.90 -8.29 -12.57
CA ASP A 222 12.29 -8.65 -12.90
C ASP A 222 13.33 -7.96 -11.99
N LYS A 223 12.86 -7.14 -11.02
CA LYS A 223 13.69 -6.42 -10.04
C LYS A 223 14.63 -5.37 -10.66
N THR A 224 14.38 -4.93 -11.87
CA THR A 224 15.12 -3.82 -12.48
C THR A 224 14.64 -2.46 -11.99
N TYR A 225 13.36 -2.33 -11.63
CA TYR A 225 12.85 -1.14 -10.96
C TYR A 225 13.22 -1.14 -9.47
N PRO A 226 13.86 -0.08 -8.94
CA PRO A 226 14.51 -0.14 -7.62
C PRO A 226 13.57 0.09 -6.43
N ILE A 227 12.37 0.62 -6.62
CA ILE A 227 11.47 1.00 -5.52
C ILE A 227 10.31 0.00 -5.43
N VAL A 228 10.61 -1.22 -4.98
CA VAL A 228 9.66 -2.32 -4.82
C VAL A 228 9.61 -2.76 -3.37
N ARG A 229 8.42 -3.11 -2.89
CA ARG A 229 8.19 -3.52 -1.51
C ARG A 229 7.14 -4.62 -1.41
N PRO A 230 7.21 -5.48 -0.37
CA PRO A 230 6.12 -6.38 -0.01
C PRO A 230 4.95 -5.60 0.62
N LEU A 231 3.74 -6.12 0.41
CA LEU A 231 2.53 -5.74 1.12
C LEU A 231 2.17 -6.85 2.09
N PHE A 232 1.76 -6.46 3.30
CA PHE A 232 1.59 -7.38 4.42
C PHE A 232 0.18 -7.36 4.97
N TYR A 233 -0.26 -8.53 5.43
CA TYR A 233 -1.28 -8.65 6.45
C TYR A 233 -0.64 -9.08 7.76
N TYR A 234 -1.07 -8.42 8.84
CA TYR A 234 -0.75 -8.79 10.22
C TYR A 234 -2.02 -9.17 10.94
N TYR A 235 -2.00 -10.26 11.68
CA TYR A 235 -3.12 -10.71 12.50
C TYR A 235 -2.60 -11.37 13.79
N GLU A 236 -3.47 -11.51 14.78
CA GLU A 236 -3.13 -12.21 16.01
C GLU A 236 -3.27 -13.73 15.82
N ALA A 237 -2.28 -14.51 16.27
CA ALA A 237 -2.28 -15.96 16.15
C ALA A 237 -3.54 -16.63 16.75
N ALA A 238 -4.09 -16.06 17.83
CA ALA A 238 -5.34 -16.56 18.43
C ALA A 238 -6.55 -16.44 17.48
N ASN A 239 -6.51 -15.51 16.52
CA ASN A 239 -7.56 -15.29 15.53
C ASN A 239 -7.34 -16.04 14.21
N GLU A 240 -6.31 -16.91 14.14
CA GLU A 240 -5.92 -17.58 12.89
C GLU A 240 -7.10 -18.34 12.24
N ALA A 241 -7.84 -19.12 13.04
CA ALA A 241 -8.99 -19.87 12.53
C ALA A 241 -10.07 -18.97 11.87
N LYS A 242 -10.24 -17.74 12.38
CA LYS A 242 -11.20 -16.77 11.85
C LYS A 242 -10.72 -16.15 10.51
N VAL A 243 -9.43 -15.80 10.43
CA VAL A 243 -8.90 -15.01 9.31
C VAL A 243 -8.28 -15.86 8.19
N LYS A 244 -7.86 -17.08 8.53
CA LYS A 244 -7.15 -17.98 7.59
C LYS A 244 -7.94 -18.28 6.31
N PRO A 245 -9.26 -18.52 6.30
CA PRO A 245 -9.99 -18.78 5.06
C PRO A 245 -9.86 -17.63 4.04
N PHE A 246 -9.94 -16.39 4.48
CA PHE A 246 -9.75 -15.22 3.61
C PHE A 246 -8.29 -15.06 3.16
N ILE A 247 -7.33 -15.30 4.05
CA ILE A 247 -5.90 -15.25 3.71
C ILE A 247 -5.53 -16.34 2.70
N ASP A 248 -6.02 -17.56 2.91
CA ASP A 248 -5.80 -18.68 1.98
C ASP A 248 -6.41 -18.39 0.60
N TYR A 249 -7.58 -17.75 0.56
CA TYR A 249 -8.20 -17.30 -0.67
C TYR A 249 -7.32 -16.29 -1.42
N ILE A 250 -6.82 -15.25 -0.75
CA ILE A 250 -5.92 -14.27 -1.38
C ILE A 250 -4.65 -14.94 -1.92
N LEU A 251 -4.10 -15.92 -1.17
CA LEU A 251 -2.89 -16.64 -1.57
C LEU A 251 -3.17 -17.77 -2.59
N SER A 252 -4.42 -18.05 -2.93
CA SER A 252 -4.77 -19.01 -3.99
C SER A 252 -4.43 -18.47 -5.39
N ASP A 253 -4.45 -19.34 -6.38
CA ASP A 253 -4.22 -18.92 -7.78
C ASP A 253 -5.21 -17.87 -8.24
N GLU A 254 -6.47 -17.94 -7.78
CA GLU A 254 -7.50 -16.97 -8.09
C GLU A 254 -7.25 -15.61 -7.40
N GLY A 255 -6.94 -15.61 -6.10
CA GLY A 255 -6.56 -14.38 -5.40
C GLY A 255 -5.33 -13.75 -6.04
N GLN A 256 -4.32 -14.54 -6.40
CA GLN A 256 -3.12 -14.02 -7.06
C GLN A 256 -3.38 -13.55 -8.50
N ALA A 257 -4.39 -14.07 -9.18
CA ALA A 257 -4.87 -13.50 -10.44
C ALA A 257 -5.52 -12.12 -10.22
N THR A 258 -6.28 -11.96 -9.12
CA THR A 258 -6.83 -10.65 -8.71
C THR A 258 -5.72 -9.66 -8.36
N VAL A 259 -4.68 -10.09 -7.62
CA VAL A 259 -3.47 -9.27 -7.36
C VAL A 259 -2.91 -8.70 -8.65
N LYS A 260 -2.72 -9.54 -9.68
CA LYS A 260 -2.21 -9.10 -10.99
C LYS A 260 -3.19 -8.15 -11.69
N LYS A 261 -4.48 -8.47 -11.70
CA LYS A 261 -5.53 -7.66 -12.35
C LYS A 261 -5.65 -6.26 -11.74
N THR A 262 -5.44 -6.14 -10.43
CA THR A 262 -5.51 -4.87 -9.71
C THR A 262 -4.21 -4.06 -9.75
N GLY A 263 -3.20 -4.51 -10.52
CA GLY A 263 -1.97 -3.74 -10.75
C GLY A 263 -0.86 -3.96 -9.71
N TYR A 264 -0.94 -5.05 -8.97
CA TYR A 264 0.12 -5.48 -8.04
C TYR A 264 0.88 -6.69 -8.59
N ILE A 265 1.99 -7.03 -7.94
CA ILE A 265 2.85 -8.15 -8.33
C ILE A 265 2.51 -9.33 -7.43
N PRO A 266 2.11 -10.48 -8.01
CA PRO A 266 1.84 -11.69 -7.25
C PRO A 266 3.05 -12.21 -6.48
N VAL A 267 2.79 -12.94 -5.38
CA VAL A 267 3.86 -13.56 -4.56
C VAL A 267 4.42 -14.84 -5.17
N ARG A 268 3.73 -15.41 -6.18
CA ARG A 268 4.11 -16.62 -6.90
C ARG A 268 3.59 -16.59 -8.36
#